data_a42e6a8162ee4c79d119cdfddb1d2b0d
#
_entry.id   a42e6a8162ee4c79d119cdfddb1d2b0d
#
_cell.length_a   1.000
_cell.length_b   1.000
_cell.length_c   1.000
_cell.angle_alpha   90.00
_cell.angle_beta   90.00
_cell.angle_gamma   90.00
#
_symmetry.space_group_name_H-M   'P 1'
#
loop_
_entity.id
_entity.type
_entity.pdbx_description
1 polymer ?
#
loop_
_entity_poly.entity_id
_entity_poly.type
_entity_poly.pdbx_seq_one_letter_code
_entity_poly.pdbx_strand_id
1 'polypeptide(L)'
;MHRRDLLKASAALALAGIYLPRPATGATSVTRDSATRLKTLGQAQPFDYAWLKGRARTMAQQAYKAQSGELPAKVAALDWDQYQAIGYRDDHALWANDKLRFQVKFFHLGLFFKQAVQIHEVRDGMARELAYDPEMFNYGKSGLKGADLPKDLGFAGFRVNFHTDLTRDITAFLGASYFRAVGGDWQYGLSARGLAIDTGMERPEEFPMFRDFWIERPAKDSSKLVVYALLDSPSVAGAYRFEIVPGATTAMDVDVALYPRKTIERLGIGPLTSMYQYGENDRRVANDWRPEIHDSDGLAMWTGSGEWIWRPLTNPANLRFNAYADNNPRGFGLLQRDRDFAHYQDDGVFYDRRPSLWVEPKSGWGKGSVQLVEIPTADETFDNIVAFWNPEEKPQPGQELLFGYRLHWGAKMPVTPNLATVIATRTGIGGVIGQKRTYFSWRFAIDFAGGDLALLGKKVVVKPVISTSHGTVEITSARPLDAIQGYRAMFDLKVPDDVKGPVNLRLYLETDGQPLSETWLYQWSPPADRSFG
;
A
#
# COMPACT_ATOMS: atom_id res chain seq x y z
N MET A 1 15.42 -14.73 3.47
CA MET A 1 14.01 -14.55 3.77
C MET A 1 13.24 -14.76 2.47
N HIS A 2 12.29 -15.70 2.42
CA HIS A 2 11.56 -15.95 1.18
C HIS A 2 10.47 -14.89 0.97
N ARG A 3 10.18 -14.55 -0.31
CA ARG A 3 9.14 -13.59 -0.71
C ARG A 3 7.79 -13.84 -0.01
N ARG A 4 7.41 -15.13 0.13
CA ARG A 4 6.19 -15.55 0.84
C ARG A 4 6.16 -15.12 2.31
N ASP A 5 7.30 -15.13 3.00
CA ASP A 5 7.38 -14.78 4.42
C ASP A 5 7.26 -13.27 4.65
N LEU A 6 7.80 -12.47 3.73
CA LEU A 6 7.69 -11.00 3.80
C LEU A 6 6.31 -10.49 3.38
N LEU A 7 5.70 -11.12 2.37
CA LEU A 7 4.33 -10.78 1.96
C LEU A 7 3.31 -11.23 3.01
N LYS A 8 3.55 -12.37 3.71
CA LYS A 8 2.78 -12.74 4.90
C LYS A 8 3.02 -11.80 6.08
N ALA A 9 4.20 -11.21 6.21
CA ALA A 9 4.48 -10.21 7.23
C ALA A 9 3.69 -8.91 7.01
N SER A 10 3.47 -8.48 5.76
CA SER A 10 2.64 -7.32 5.46
C SER A 10 1.14 -7.57 5.72
N ALA A 11 0.66 -8.78 5.44
CA ALA A 11 -0.69 -9.21 5.80
C ALA A 11 -0.85 -9.36 7.33
N ALA A 12 0.18 -9.88 8.01
CA ALA A 12 0.20 -9.94 9.48
C ALA A 12 0.06 -8.56 10.13
N LEU A 13 0.57 -7.52 9.49
CA LEU A 13 0.34 -6.13 9.89
C LEU A 13 -1.12 -5.68 9.66
N ALA A 14 -1.80 -6.15 8.60
CA ALA A 14 -3.22 -5.84 8.37
C ALA A 14 -4.08 -6.38 9.52
N LEU A 15 -3.80 -7.60 9.96
CA LEU A 15 -4.51 -8.24 11.06
C LEU A 15 -4.09 -7.73 12.47
N ALA A 16 -2.85 -7.25 12.63
CA ALA A 16 -2.39 -6.65 13.89
C ALA A 16 -3.07 -5.29 14.22
N GLY A 17 -3.67 -4.64 13.22
CA GLY A 17 -4.50 -3.45 13.39
C GLY A 17 -5.97 -3.74 13.71
N ILE A 18 -6.42 -5.00 13.72
CA ILE A 18 -7.77 -5.38 14.09
C ILE A 18 -7.88 -5.31 15.62
N TYR A 19 -8.34 -4.17 16.10
CA TYR A 19 -8.79 -4.01 17.47
C TYR A 19 -10.17 -4.66 17.59
N LEU A 20 -10.23 -5.92 18.01
CA LEU A 20 -11.47 -6.43 18.56
C LEU A 20 -11.77 -5.59 19.82
N PRO A 21 -12.96 -4.97 19.95
CA PRO A 21 -13.28 -4.22 21.13
C PRO A 21 -13.19 -5.19 22.33
N ARG A 22 -12.20 -4.98 23.19
CA ARG A 22 -12.17 -5.66 24.49
C ARG A 22 -13.43 -5.23 25.24
N PRO A 23 -14.21 -6.15 25.82
CA PRO A 23 -15.25 -5.77 26.74
C PRO A 23 -14.61 -4.89 27.84
N ALA A 24 -15.20 -3.74 28.11
CA ALA A 24 -14.76 -2.82 29.14
C ALA A 24 -14.82 -3.53 30.51
N THR A 25 -13.73 -4.15 30.89
CA THR A 25 -13.51 -4.55 32.29
C THR A 25 -13.17 -3.27 33.04
N GLY A 26 -13.95 -3.00 34.08
CA GLY A 26 -14.01 -1.78 34.85
C GLY A 26 -12.66 -1.11 35.10
N ALA A 27 -12.65 0.19 34.89
CA ALA A 27 -11.52 1.06 35.16
C ALA A 27 -11.13 0.97 36.65
N THR A 28 -10.14 0.15 36.95
CA THR A 28 -9.36 0.31 38.16
C THR A 28 -8.51 1.54 37.94
N SER A 29 -8.74 2.58 38.74
CA SER A 29 -7.90 3.77 38.80
C SER A 29 -6.51 3.36 39.23
N VAL A 30 -5.62 3.16 38.24
CA VAL A 30 -4.18 3.00 38.48
C VAL A 30 -3.68 4.40 38.84
N THR A 31 -3.31 4.59 40.10
CA THR A 31 -2.47 5.71 40.54
C THR A 31 -1.26 5.78 39.62
N ARG A 32 -1.13 6.88 38.87
CA ARG A 32 0.02 7.16 38.01
C ARG A 32 1.27 7.29 38.89
N ASP A 33 1.99 6.20 39.02
CA ASP A 33 3.33 6.21 39.56
C ASP A 33 4.30 6.84 38.55
N SER A 34 5.38 7.45 39.05
CA SER A 34 6.33 8.28 38.31
C SER A 34 6.76 7.63 37.01
N ALA A 35 6.37 8.26 35.91
CA ALA A 35 6.59 7.72 34.58
C ALA A 35 8.07 7.52 34.25
N THR A 36 8.38 6.38 33.77
CA THR A 36 9.73 5.94 33.45
C THR A 36 10.18 6.61 32.16
N ARG A 37 11.18 7.48 32.25
CA ARG A 37 11.85 8.05 31.06
C ARG A 37 12.63 6.92 30.40
N LEU A 38 12.48 6.76 29.05
CA LEU A 38 13.24 5.77 28.31
C LEU A 38 14.74 5.99 28.47
N LYS A 39 15.47 4.92 28.70
CA LYS A 39 16.93 4.92 28.75
C LYS A 39 17.49 5.13 27.36
N THR A 40 18.65 5.78 27.27
CA THR A 40 19.38 6.00 26.03
C THR A 40 20.76 5.35 26.10
N LEU A 41 21.28 4.97 24.92
CA LEU A 41 22.62 4.41 24.75
C LEU A 41 23.59 5.46 24.21
N GLY A 42 24.81 5.41 24.69
CA GLY A 42 25.89 6.29 24.21
C GLY A 42 25.72 7.77 24.48
N GLN A 43 26.52 8.59 23.81
CA GLN A 43 26.45 10.04 23.87
C GLN A 43 25.58 10.58 22.74
N ALA A 44 24.97 11.75 22.96
CA ALA A 44 24.24 12.46 21.91
C ALA A 44 25.19 12.87 20.78
N GLN A 45 24.74 12.69 19.54
CA GLN A 45 25.52 13.02 18.35
C GLN A 45 24.78 14.03 17.49
N PRO A 46 25.46 14.99 16.85
CA PRO A 46 24.83 15.88 15.88
C PRO A 46 24.15 15.08 14.77
N PHE A 47 22.93 15.48 14.42
CA PHE A 47 22.14 14.80 13.39
C PHE A 47 21.31 15.81 12.60
N ASP A 48 21.36 15.67 11.28
CA ASP A 48 20.45 16.26 10.32
C ASP A 48 20.29 15.38 9.08
N TYR A 49 19.42 15.75 8.17
CA TYR A 49 19.20 14.97 6.94
C TYR A 49 20.42 14.98 5.99
N ALA A 50 21.23 16.05 6.00
CA ALA A 50 22.45 16.11 5.18
C ALA A 50 23.48 15.10 5.67
N TRP A 51 23.66 15.00 6.99
CA TRP A 51 24.49 13.96 7.61
C TRP A 51 24.01 12.55 7.24
N LEU A 52 22.69 12.29 7.28
CA LEU A 52 22.13 10.98 6.94
C LEU A 52 22.37 10.62 5.47
N LYS A 53 22.22 11.58 4.55
CA LYS A 53 22.58 11.39 3.13
C LYS A 53 24.06 11.06 2.96
N GLY A 54 24.93 11.75 3.66
CA GLY A 54 26.38 11.47 3.68
C GLY A 54 26.69 10.05 4.17
N ARG A 55 26.02 9.61 5.26
CA ARG A 55 26.14 8.24 5.79
C ARG A 55 25.68 7.19 4.77
N ALA A 56 24.52 7.38 4.14
CA ALA A 56 24.02 6.46 3.12
C ALA A 56 24.96 6.38 1.90
N ARG A 57 25.48 7.54 1.44
CA ARG A 57 26.48 7.59 0.35
C ARG A 57 27.75 6.82 0.72
N THR A 58 28.28 7.01 1.91
CA THR A 58 29.47 6.28 2.39
C THR A 58 29.23 4.78 2.47
N MET A 59 28.04 4.37 2.94
CA MET A 59 27.67 2.96 2.99
C MET A 59 27.56 2.34 1.60
N ALA A 60 27.07 3.08 0.61
CA ALA A 60 26.98 2.60 -0.77
C ALA A 60 28.34 2.34 -1.42
N GLN A 61 29.40 3.02 -0.95
CA GLN A 61 30.78 2.80 -1.40
C GLN A 61 31.42 1.54 -0.81
N GLN A 62 30.78 0.92 0.18
CA GLN A 62 31.25 -0.29 0.85
C GLN A 62 30.42 -1.50 0.40
N ALA A 63 31.03 -2.69 0.47
CA ALA A 63 30.31 -3.93 0.26
C ALA A 63 29.17 -4.07 1.28
N TYR A 64 28.01 -4.50 0.81
CA TYR A 64 26.87 -4.76 1.68
C TYR A 64 27.21 -5.80 2.75
N LYS A 65 26.85 -5.52 3.97
CA LYS A 65 26.95 -6.44 5.10
C LYS A 65 25.53 -6.71 5.62
N ALA A 66 25.09 -7.95 5.45
CA ALA A 66 23.82 -8.37 6.03
C ALA A 66 23.86 -8.21 7.56
N GLN A 67 22.76 -7.77 8.14
CA GLN A 67 22.63 -7.79 9.61
C GLN A 67 22.58 -9.25 10.05
N SER A 68 23.47 -9.62 10.94
CA SER A 68 23.46 -10.90 11.61
C SER A 68 22.90 -10.70 13.01
N GLY A 69 21.81 -11.34 13.33
CA GLY A 69 21.26 -11.40 14.67
C GLY A 69 20.51 -12.72 14.81
N GLU A 70 20.96 -13.61 15.66
CA GLU A 70 20.20 -14.79 16.03
C GLU A 70 19.24 -14.41 17.16
N LEU A 71 17.95 -14.63 16.93
CA LEU A 71 16.96 -14.47 17.97
C LEU A 71 17.08 -15.59 19.00
N PRO A 72 16.84 -15.31 20.31
CA PRO A 72 16.67 -16.36 21.29
C PRO A 72 15.65 -17.39 20.79
N ALA A 73 15.93 -18.68 20.99
CA ALA A 73 15.13 -19.77 20.45
C ALA A 73 13.62 -19.63 20.76
N LYS A 74 13.27 -19.22 21.99
CA LYS A 74 11.87 -18.97 22.38
C LYS A 74 11.22 -17.83 21.58
N VAL A 75 11.95 -16.78 21.24
CA VAL A 75 11.45 -15.65 20.43
C VAL A 75 11.32 -16.03 18.97
N ALA A 76 12.27 -16.80 18.45
CA ALA A 76 12.24 -17.30 17.08
C ALA A 76 11.11 -18.30 16.81
N ALA A 77 10.65 -19.01 17.85
CA ALA A 77 9.62 -20.03 17.78
C ALA A 77 8.19 -19.53 18.03
N LEU A 78 7.98 -18.23 18.27
CA LEU A 78 6.64 -17.66 18.49
C LEU A 78 5.74 -17.93 17.28
N ASP A 79 4.55 -18.46 17.55
CA ASP A 79 3.47 -18.50 16.58
C ASP A 79 2.69 -17.17 16.54
N TRP A 80 1.67 -17.12 15.70
CA TRP A 80 0.85 -15.93 15.51
C TRP A 80 0.17 -15.46 16.80
N ASP A 81 -0.53 -16.35 17.48
CA ASP A 81 -1.31 -16.00 18.68
C ASP A 81 -0.39 -15.56 19.83
N GLN A 82 0.75 -16.24 19.97
CA GLN A 82 1.77 -15.89 20.93
C GLN A 82 2.37 -14.51 20.68
N TYR A 83 2.68 -14.20 19.41
CA TYR A 83 3.20 -12.89 19.02
C TYR A 83 2.18 -11.78 19.25
N GLN A 84 0.91 -11.99 18.90
CA GLN A 84 -0.18 -11.03 19.12
C GLN A 84 -0.46 -10.78 20.61
N ALA A 85 -0.12 -11.72 21.46
CA ALA A 85 -0.27 -11.55 22.91
C ALA A 85 0.76 -10.58 23.51
N ILE A 86 1.81 -10.20 22.78
CA ILE A 86 2.84 -9.24 23.23
C ILE A 86 2.34 -7.82 22.97
N GLY A 87 2.09 -7.07 24.03
CA GLY A 87 1.70 -5.66 23.97
C GLY A 87 2.79 -4.72 24.47
N TYR A 88 2.90 -3.53 23.89
CA TYR A 88 3.78 -2.49 24.42
C TYR A 88 3.07 -1.76 25.56
N ARG A 89 3.79 -1.43 26.61
CA ARG A 89 3.23 -0.74 27.81
C ARG A 89 3.12 0.75 27.55
N ASP A 90 1.93 1.33 27.78
CA ASP A 90 1.63 2.73 27.51
C ASP A 90 2.47 3.71 28.34
N ASP A 91 2.83 3.34 29.57
CA ASP A 91 3.67 4.12 30.47
C ASP A 91 5.14 4.20 30.02
N HIS A 92 5.55 3.37 29.07
CA HIS A 92 6.86 3.35 28.43
C HIS A 92 6.87 3.98 27.03
N ALA A 93 5.73 4.51 26.55
CA ALA A 93 5.73 5.18 25.24
C ALA A 93 6.70 6.37 25.22
N LEU A 94 7.43 6.55 24.14
CA LEU A 94 8.25 7.74 23.96
C LEU A 94 7.35 8.97 24.07
N TRP A 95 7.72 9.92 24.92
CA TRP A 95 7.00 11.15 25.27
C TRP A 95 5.68 10.95 26.06
N ALA A 96 5.45 9.81 26.67
CA ALA A 96 4.22 9.54 27.43
C ALA A 96 3.87 10.64 28.45
N ASN A 97 4.90 11.30 29.03
CA ASN A 97 4.74 12.33 30.09
C ASN A 97 4.94 13.75 29.62
N ASP A 98 5.31 13.95 28.39
CA ASP A 98 5.76 15.25 27.91
C ASP A 98 4.60 16.12 27.42
N LYS A 99 3.35 15.61 27.49
CA LYS A 99 2.12 16.30 27.03
C LYS A 99 2.24 16.77 25.57
N LEU A 100 2.97 16.01 24.74
CA LEU A 100 3.04 16.22 23.30
C LEU A 100 1.80 15.62 22.63
N ARG A 101 1.51 16.05 21.41
CA ARG A 101 0.42 15.47 20.61
C ARG A 101 0.73 14.08 20.08
N PHE A 102 2.00 13.70 20.04
CA PHE A 102 2.47 12.40 19.55
C PHE A 102 3.05 11.56 20.67
N GLN A 103 2.87 10.25 20.56
CA GLN A 103 3.57 9.24 21.32
C GLN A 103 4.04 8.14 20.37
N VAL A 104 5.16 7.48 20.72
CA VAL A 104 5.68 6.36 19.93
C VAL A 104 5.80 5.13 20.82
N LYS A 105 5.31 4.01 20.29
CA LYS A 105 5.39 2.68 20.91
C LYS A 105 6.17 1.75 19.98
N PHE A 106 6.84 0.75 20.54
CA PHE A 106 7.74 -0.10 19.75
C PHE A 106 7.17 -1.50 19.59
N PHE A 107 7.59 -2.18 18.50
CA PHE A 107 7.24 -3.57 18.25
C PHE A 107 8.34 -4.50 18.74
N HIS A 108 7.91 -5.64 19.34
CA HIS A 108 8.80 -6.70 19.75
C HIS A 108 9.28 -7.51 18.54
N LEU A 109 10.49 -8.08 18.63
CA LEU A 109 10.97 -9.07 17.65
C LEU A 109 10.22 -10.39 17.80
N GLY A 110 10.13 -11.16 16.74
CA GLY A 110 9.49 -12.48 16.72
C GLY A 110 8.71 -12.73 15.42
N LEU A 111 8.18 -13.92 15.24
CA LEU A 111 7.43 -14.34 14.07
C LEU A 111 8.19 -14.07 12.77
N PHE A 112 7.73 -13.14 11.94
CA PHE A 112 8.39 -12.71 10.68
C PHE A 112 9.42 -11.60 10.90
N PHE A 113 9.35 -10.88 12.03
CA PHE A 113 10.16 -9.71 12.33
C PHE A 113 11.40 -10.12 13.14
N LYS A 114 12.41 -10.63 12.42
CA LYS A 114 13.59 -11.27 13.03
C LYS A 114 14.82 -10.36 13.10
N GLN A 115 14.77 -9.19 12.49
CA GLN A 115 15.89 -8.26 12.44
C GLN A 115 15.56 -7.01 13.25
N ALA A 116 16.43 -6.65 14.17
CA ALA A 116 16.29 -5.46 14.96
C ALA A 116 16.60 -4.21 14.15
N VAL A 117 15.90 -3.12 14.45
CA VAL A 117 16.18 -1.78 13.96
C VAL A 117 16.69 -0.91 15.12
N GLN A 118 17.61 0.01 14.83
CA GLN A 118 18.07 1.00 15.79
C GLN A 118 17.14 2.22 15.73
N ILE A 119 16.71 2.71 16.88
CA ILE A 119 15.79 3.84 16.98
C ILE A 119 16.42 4.93 17.83
N HIS A 120 16.43 6.16 17.29
CA HIS A 120 17.01 7.31 17.93
C HIS A 120 15.95 8.40 18.14
N GLU A 121 15.95 9.06 19.31
CA GLU A 121 15.28 10.34 19.49
C GLU A 121 16.19 11.47 19.04
N VAL A 122 15.68 12.38 18.22
CA VAL A 122 16.38 13.63 17.86
C VAL A 122 15.76 14.78 18.63
N ARG A 123 16.59 15.48 19.40
CA ARG A 123 16.19 16.69 20.15
C ARG A 123 17.22 17.78 19.94
N ASP A 124 16.76 18.94 19.49
CA ASP A 124 17.60 20.11 19.26
C ASP A 124 18.82 19.81 18.35
N GLY A 125 18.60 19.04 17.28
CA GLY A 125 19.64 18.59 16.34
C GLY A 125 20.61 17.55 16.88
N MET A 126 20.33 16.96 18.04
CA MET A 126 21.15 15.92 18.66
C MET A 126 20.39 14.60 18.74
N ALA A 127 20.95 13.54 18.16
CA ALA A 127 20.39 12.19 18.19
C ALA A 127 20.94 11.36 19.37
N ARG A 128 20.05 10.58 20.00
CA ARG A 128 20.42 9.58 21.01
C ARG A 128 19.68 8.28 20.71
N GLU A 129 20.40 7.17 20.71
CA GLU A 129 19.80 5.85 20.55
C GLU A 129 18.97 5.47 21.78
N LEU A 130 17.79 4.90 21.55
CA LEU A 130 16.91 4.40 22.60
C LEU A 130 17.31 2.98 22.99
N ALA A 131 17.49 2.75 24.28
CA ALA A 131 17.80 1.43 24.81
C ALA A 131 16.55 0.55 24.83
N TYR A 132 16.66 -0.67 24.33
CA TYR A 132 15.65 -1.70 24.56
C TYR A 132 15.68 -2.13 26.05
N ASP A 133 14.49 -2.37 26.60
CA ASP A 133 14.32 -2.98 27.91
C ASP A 133 13.12 -3.94 27.85
N PRO A 134 13.28 -5.23 28.21
CA PRO A 134 12.18 -6.18 28.22
C PRO A 134 10.95 -5.72 29.01
N GLU A 135 11.15 -4.91 30.05
CA GLU A 135 10.06 -4.37 30.88
C GLU A 135 9.14 -3.37 30.15
N MET A 136 9.52 -2.92 28.94
CA MET A 136 8.66 -2.11 28.08
C MET A 136 7.46 -2.88 27.53
N PHE A 137 7.47 -4.22 27.65
CA PHE A 137 6.47 -5.09 27.05
C PHE A 137 5.67 -5.87 28.09
N ASN A 138 4.39 -6.08 27.78
CA ASN A 138 3.54 -7.04 28.45
C ASN A 138 3.47 -8.30 27.56
N TYR A 139 3.96 -9.40 28.06
CA TYR A 139 4.08 -10.65 27.31
C TYR A 139 2.80 -11.49 27.29
N GLY A 140 1.78 -11.14 28.07
CA GLY A 140 0.48 -11.79 28.06
C GLY A 140 0.55 -13.32 28.05
N LYS A 141 -0.12 -13.93 27.06
CA LYS A 141 -0.14 -15.38 26.85
C LYS A 141 0.94 -15.88 25.88
N SER A 142 1.98 -15.09 25.57
CA SER A 142 3.04 -15.46 24.61
C SER A 142 3.93 -16.62 25.09
N GLY A 143 3.91 -16.95 26.39
CA GLY A 143 4.86 -17.90 26.99
C GLY A 143 6.25 -17.31 27.28
N LEU A 144 6.51 -16.06 26.91
CA LEU A 144 7.76 -15.36 27.24
C LEU A 144 7.67 -14.71 28.62
N LYS A 145 8.84 -14.54 29.24
CA LYS A 145 9.02 -13.73 30.45
C LYS A 145 10.12 -12.72 30.21
N GLY A 146 9.88 -11.43 30.46
CA GLY A 146 10.85 -10.36 30.23
C GLY A 146 12.20 -10.62 30.91
N ALA A 147 12.19 -11.19 32.13
CA ALA A 147 13.40 -11.52 32.86
C ALA A 147 14.32 -12.55 32.16
N ASP A 148 13.76 -13.38 31.27
CA ASP A 148 14.50 -14.42 30.54
C ASP A 148 15.07 -13.88 29.19
N LEU A 149 14.77 -12.63 28.81
CA LEU A 149 15.16 -12.06 27.53
C LEU A 149 16.44 -11.22 27.63
N PRO A 150 17.27 -11.21 26.58
CA PRO A 150 18.44 -10.33 26.49
C PRO A 150 18.02 -8.86 26.60
N LYS A 151 18.81 -8.06 27.31
CA LYS A 151 18.58 -6.62 27.48
C LYS A 151 18.97 -5.78 26.23
N ASP A 152 19.53 -6.42 25.23
CA ASP A 152 19.98 -5.86 23.95
C ASP A 152 19.25 -6.49 22.75
N LEU A 153 18.10 -7.13 22.99
CA LEU A 153 17.33 -7.79 21.92
C LEU A 153 16.93 -6.80 20.79
N GLY A 154 16.58 -5.58 21.14
CA GLY A 154 16.21 -4.52 20.19
C GLY A 154 14.72 -4.53 19.82
N PHE A 155 14.37 -3.64 18.91
CA PHE A 155 12.99 -3.42 18.44
C PHE A 155 12.83 -3.90 17.00
N ALA A 156 11.64 -4.40 16.64
CA ALA A 156 11.31 -4.77 15.27
C ALA A 156 10.88 -3.57 14.39
N GLY A 157 10.49 -2.49 15.04
CA GLY A 157 9.92 -1.29 14.43
C GLY A 157 9.15 -0.47 15.44
N PHE A 158 8.32 0.44 14.97
CA PHE A 158 7.55 1.32 15.84
C PHE A 158 6.21 1.72 15.21
N ARG A 159 5.31 2.21 16.08
CA ARG A 159 4.04 2.82 15.72
C ARG A 159 3.88 4.17 16.40
N VAL A 160 3.17 5.04 15.76
CA VAL A 160 2.91 6.41 16.22
C VAL A 160 1.44 6.55 16.61
N ASN A 161 1.20 7.10 17.79
CA ASN A 161 -0.12 7.42 18.31
C ASN A 161 -0.28 8.94 18.34
N PHE A 162 -1.51 9.43 18.14
CA PHE A 162 -1.80 10.85 18.10
C PHE A 162 -2.81 11.24 19.19
N HIS A 163 -2.76 12.44 19.70
CA HIS A 163 -3.50 12.90 20.88
C HIS A 163 -5.03 12.76 20.77
N THR A 164 -5.57 12.60 19.59
CA THR A 164 -7.01 12.37 19.38
C THR A 164 -7.43 11.00 19.90
N ASP A 165 -6.53 10.01 19.82
CA ASP A 165 -6.72 8.69 20.42
C ASP A 165 -5.34 8.01 20.60
N LEU A 166 -4.79 8.08 21.81
CA LEU A 166 -3.49 7.49 22.14
C LEU A 166 -3.53 5.96 22.30
N THR A 167 -4.71 5.35 22.19
CA THR A 167 -4.86 3.88 22.26
C THR A 167 -4.69 3.23 20.88
N ARG A 168 -4.94 3.96 19.79
CA ARG A 168 -4.79 3.51 18.41
C ARG A 168 -3.63 4.22 17.72
N ASP A 169 -2.94 3.53 16.86
CA ASP A 169 -1.85 4.07 16.06
C ASP A 169 -2.38 4.67 14.74
N ILE A 170 -1.74 5.75 14.31
CA ILE A 170 -2.02 6.43 13.04
C ILE A 170 -1.11 5.96 11.91
N THR A 171 0.08 5.47 12.26
CA THR A 171 1.07 4.93 11.31
C THR A 171 1.98 3.94 12.01
N ALA A 172 2.51 2.99 11.24
CA ALA A 172 3.44 1.99 11.72
C ALA A 172 4.55 1.73 10.68
N PHE A 173 5.77 1.54 11.17
CA PHE A 173 6.95 1.11 10.41
C PHE A 173 7.39 -0.23 10.96
N LEU A 174 7.25 -1.31 10.18
CA LEU A 174 7.54 -2.66 10.64
C LEU A 174 7.84 -3.59 9.47
N GLY A 175 8.99 -4.26 9.54
CA GLY A 175 9.43 -5.27 8.57
C GLY A 175 10.01 -4.69 7.27
N ALA A 176 11.21 -5.08 6.88
CA ALA A 176 11.93 -4.57 5.74
C ALA A 176 11.86 -3.02 5.65
N SER A 177 11.30 -2.49 4.57
CA SER A 177 11.04 -1.05 4.45
C SER A 177 9.55 -0.72 4.36
N TYR A 178 8.69 -1.61 4.90
CA TYR A 178 7.24 -1.39 4.89
C TYR A 178 6.80 -0.37 5.94
N PHE A 179 5.82 0.41 5.54
CA PHE A 179 5.09 1.29 6.45
C PHE A 179 3.66 1.47 5.95
N ARG A 180 2.78 1.85 6.86
CA ARG A 180 1.37 2.07 6.56
C ARG A 180 0.80 3.15 7.47
N ALA A 181 -0.30 3.74 7.05
CA ALA A 181 -1.05 4.69 7.85
C ALA A 181 -2.56 4.45 7.73
N VAL A 182 -3.32 5.02 8.66
CA VAL A 182 -4.78 5.03 8.62
C VAL A 182 -5.29 6.37 8.11
N GLY A 183 -6.50 6.38 7.59
CA GLY A 183 -7.28 7.60 7.37
C GLY A 183 -8.28 7.85 8.49
N GLY A 184 -9.32 8.67 8.21
CA GLY A 184 -10.37 9.01 9.17
C GLY A 184 -11.19 7.82 9.68
N ASP A 185 -11.26 6.73 8.92
CA ASP A 185 -11.98 5.51 9.30
C ASP A 185 -11.18 4.59 10.24
N TRP A 186 -9.95 4.95 10.57
CA TRP A 186 -9.08 4.22 11.50
C TRP A 186 -8.85 2.74 11.14
N GLN A 187 -8.89 2.42 9.87
CA GLN A 187 -8.57 1.10 9.34
C GLN A 187 -7.22 1.12 8.62
N TYR A 188 -6.44 0.08 8.85
CA TYR A 188 -5.32 -0.27 7.98
C TYR A 188 -5.84 -1.02 6.76
N GLY A 189 -5.15 -0.88 5.64
CA GLY A 189 -5.33 -1.64 4.41
C GLY A 189 -3.97 -1.85 3.78
N LEU A 190 -3.82 -1.38 2.56
CA LEU A 190 -2.57 -1.46 1.81
C LEU A 190 -1.38 -0.80 2.53
N SER A 191 -0.19 -1.22 2.13
CA SER A 191 1.09 -0.70 2.64
C SER A 191 1.83 0.11 1.57
N ALA A 192 2.72 1.00 2.02
CA ALA A 192 3.82 1.51 1.21
C ALA A 192 5.14 0.83 1.60
N ARG A 193 6.12 0.91 0.72
CA ARG A 193 7.51 0.50 0.99
C ARG A 193 8.46 1.67 0.76
N GLY A 194 9.62 1.65 1.39
CA GLY A 194 10.68 2.59 1.04
C GLY A 194 11.10 2.44 -0.42
N LEU A 195 11.37 1.21 -0.85
CA LEU A 195 11.85 0.92 -2.19
C LEU A 195 11.45 -0.49 -2.63
N ALA A 196 11.22 -0.68 -3.94
CA ALA A 196 11.06 -1.99 -4.56
C ALA A 196 12.20 -2.23 -5.55
N ILE A 197 12.78 -3.43 -5.55
CA ILE A 197 13.87 -3.81 -6.47
C ILE A 197 13.55 -5.15 -7.09
N ASP A 198 13.50 -5.16 -8.43
CA ASP A 198 13.29 -6.36 -9.24
C ASP A 198 11.95 -7.08 -8.98
N THR A 199 10.94 -6.36 -8.50
CA THR A 199 9.60 -6.89 -8.25
C THR A 199 8.95 -7.40 -9.55
N GLY A 200 8.41 -8.62 -9.51
CA GLY A 200 7.73 -9.24 -10.65
C GLY A 200 8.67 -9.70 -11.76
N MET A 201 9.96 -9.84 -11.52
CA MET A 201 10.92 -10.45 -12.43
C MET A 201 11.03 -11.97 -12.19
N GLU A 202 11.62 -12.70 -13.13
CA GLU A 202 11.86 -14.15 -13.00
C GLU A 202 12.86 -14.48 -11.88
N ARG A 203 13.77 -13.53 -11.56
CA ARG A 203 14.70 -13.65 -10.44
C ARG A 203 14.05 -13.21 -9.11
N PRO A 204 14.62 -13.63 -7.96
CA PRO A 204 14.12 -13.20 -6.66
C PRO A 204 14.13 -11.68 -6.49
N GLU A 205 13.03 -11.15 -5.95
CA GLU A 205 12.91 -9.75 -5.54
C GLU A 205 13.87 -9.44 -4.40
N GLU A 206 14.52 -8.27 -4.44
CA GLU A 206 15.32 -7.76 -3.35
C GLU A 206 14.46 -6.85 -2.46
N PHE A 207 14.52 -7.06 -1.15
CA PHE A 207 13.78 -6.28 -0.16
C PHE A 207 14.74 -5.39 0.63
N PRO A 208 14.91 -4.11 0.25
CA PRO A 208 15.66 -3.15 1.05
C PRO A 208 15.05 -2.99 2.43
N MET A 209 15.93 -2.79 3.43
CA MET A 209 15.51 -2.69 4.82
C MET A 209 15.81 -1.31 5.40
N PHE A 210 14.87 -0.76 6.15
CA PHE A 210 15.16 0.31 7.08
C PHE A 210 15.90 -0.27 8.28
N ARG A 211 17.16 0.14 8.47
CA ARG A 211 18.02 -0.36 9.54
C ARG A 211 18.00 0.52 10.77
N ASP A 212 17.98 1.82 10.56
CA ASP A 212 18.03 2.83 11.60
C ASP A 212 16.94 3.87 11.36
N PHE A 213 16.35 4.33 12.46
CA PHE A 213 15.37 5.41 12.45
C PHE A 213 15.77 6.53 13.40
N TRP A 214 15.47 7.76 13.03
CA TRP A 214 15.59 8.95 13.86
C TRP A 214 14.23 9.63 13.92
N ILE A 215 13.69 9.75 15.13
CA ILE A 215 12.38 10.33 15.37
C ILE A 215 12.60 11.70 16.03
N GLU A 216 12.24 12.75 15.31
CA GLU A 216 12.44 14.12 15.78
C GLU A 216 11.37 14.45 16.83
N ARG A 217 11.82 14.93 17.99
CA ARG A 217 10.91 15.36 19.05
C ARG A 217 10.10 16.57 18.56
N PRO A 218 8.77 16.47 18.44
CA PRO A 218 7.96 17.57 17.93
C PRO A 218 7.81 18.67 18.98
N ALA A 219 7.55 19.91 18.52
CA ALA A 219 7.10 20.97 19.41
C ALA A 219 5.76 20.57 20.07
N LYS A 220 5.46 21.15 21.23
CA LYS A 220 4.31 20.75 22.07
C LYS A 220 2.98 20.69 21.32
N ASP A 221 2.73 21.69 20.47
CA ASP A 221 1.47 21.83 19.74
C ASP A 221 1.61 21.46 18.25
N SER A 222 2.70 20.80 17.88
CA SER A 222 2.93 20.37 16.49
C SER A 222 1.83 19.43 16.02
N SER A 223 1.31 19.67 14.81
CA SER A 223 0.42 18.77 14.10
C SER A 223 1.15 17.80 13.21
N LYS A 224 2.49 17.82 13.18
CA LYS A 224 3.34 16.98 12.33
C LYS A 224 4.45 16.32 13.13
N LEU A 225 4.84 15.13 12.68
CA LEU A 225 5.98 14.37 13.19
C LEU A 225 6.96 14.14 12.06
N VAL A 226 8.26 14.35 12.33
CA VAL A 226 9.33 14.04 11.37
C VAL A 226 10.05 12.76 11.79
N VAL A 227 10.23 11.87 10.83
CA VAL A 227 10.96 10.61 10.98
C VAL A 227 11.98 10.51 9.86
N TYR A 228 13.19 10.10 10.18
CA TYR A 228 14.22 9.78 9.19
C TYR A 228 14.53 8.30 9.25
N ALA A 229 14.93 7.73 8.11
CA ALA A 229 15.30 6.32 8.03
C ALA A 229 16.52 6.10 7.14
N LEU A 230 17.41 5.20 7.56
CA LEU A 230 18.52 4.69 6.77
C LEU A 230 18.13 3.37 6.14
N LEU A 231 18.06 3.33 4.81
CA LEU A 231 17.78 2.14 4.04
C LEU A 231 19.07 1.48 3.58
N ASP A 232 19.12 0.15 3.64
CA ASP A 232 20.26 -0.64 3.20
C ASP A 232 19.84 -1.93 2.52
N SER A 233 20.55 -2.30 1.45
CA SER A 233 20.38 -3.56 0.73
C SER A 233 21.61 -3.89 -0.14
N PRO A 234 21.69 -5.11 -0.72
CA PRO A 234 22.80 -5.46 -1.63
C PRO A 234 22.96 -4.53 -2.83
N SER A 235 21.89 -3.89 -3.30
CA SER A 235 21.91 -3.05 -4.50
C SER A 235 22.01 -1.56 -4.23
N VAL A 236 21.60 -1.08 -3.04
CA VAL A 236 21.45 0.36 -2.79
C VAL A 236 21.50 0.67 -1.29
N ALA A 237 22.04 1.82 -0.93
CA ALA A 237 21.80 2.48 0.34
C ALA A 237 20.94 3.74 0.10
N GLY A 238 20.16 4.15 1.10
CA GLY A 238 19.27 5.30 0.96
C GLY A 238 19.03 6.05 2.25
N ALA A 239 18.78 7.34 2.13
CA ALA A 239 18.34 8.22 3.21
C ALA A 239 16.94 8.71 2.93
N TYR A 240 16.05 8.56 3.91
CA TYR A 240 14.65 8.95 3.84
C TYR A 240 14.31 9.98 4.91
N ARG A 241 13.44 10.92 4.57
CA ARG A 241 12.78 11.82 5.50
C ARG A 241 11.28 11.75 5.27
N PHE A 242 10.55 11.49 6.32
CA PHE A 242 9.09 11.45 6.34
C PHE A 242 8.58 12.59 7.22
N GLU A 243 7.67 13.41 6.69
CA GLU A 243 6.91 14.37 7.48
C GLU A 243 5.45 13.92 7.49
N ILE A 244 4.98 13.47 8.65
CA ILE A 244 3.69 12.81 8.84
C ILE A 244 2.70 13.80 9.43
N VAL A 245 1.58 14.02 8.74
CA VAL A 245 0.50 14.92 9.15
C VAL A 245 -0.80 14.09 9.26
N PRO A 246 -1.23 13.75 10.49
CA PRO A 246 -2.48 13.02 10.70
C PRO A 246 -3.71 13.84 10.32
N GLY A 247 -4.76 13.17 9.86
CA GLY A 247 -6.03 13.81 9.51
C GLY A 247 -7.06 12.80 9.01
N ALA A 248 -8.20 13.28 8.48
CA ALA A 248 -9.17 12.44 7.76
C ALA A 248 -8.49 11.74 6.56
N THR A 249 -7.53 12.41 5.94
CA THR A 249 -6.50 11.84 5.09
C THR A 249 -5.16 12.06 5.79
N THR A 250 -4.46 11.00 6.15
CA THR A 250 -3.09 11.12 6.65
C THR A 250 -2.17 11.42 5.47
N ALA A 251 -1.53 12.58 5.51
CA ALA A 251 -0.55 12.99 4.52
C ALA A 251 0.87 12.68 5.01
N MET A 252 1.73 12.21 4.11
CA MET A 252 3.12 11.92 4.44
C MET A 252 4.03 12.44 3.32
N ASP A 253 4.76 13.51 3.58
CA ASP A 253 5.81 14.00 2.67
C ASP A 253 7.04 13.11 2.79
N VAL A 254 7.53 12.60 1.67
CA VAL A 254 8.68 11.72 1.62
C VAL A 254 9.76 12.34 0.73
N ASP A 255 10.94 12.55 1.31
CA ASP A 255 12.14 12.95 0.58
C ASP A 255 13.13 11.77 0.61
N VAL A 256 13.66 11.41 -0.55
CA VAL A 256 14.48 10.21 -0.76
C VAL A 256 15.77 10.57 -1.47
N ALA A 257 16.90 10.08 -0.92
CA ALA A 257 18.18 10.09 -1.60
C ALA A 257 18.71 8.65 -1.68
N LEU A 258 18.92 8.13 -2.89
CA LEU A 258 19.37 6.77 -3.14
C LEU A 258 20.79 6.78 -3.72
N TYR A 259 21.59 5.83 -3.29
CA TYR A 259 22.99 5.64 -3.71
C TYR A 259 23.17 4.19 -4.15
N PRO A 260 23.07 3.89 -5.47
CA PRO A 260 23.22 2.53 -5.99
C PRO A 260 24.64 1.99 -5.79
N ARG A 261 24.74 0.71 -5.39
CA ARG A 261 25.98 -0.07 -5.34
C ARG A 261 26.26 -0.80 -6.65
N LYS A 262 25.22 -1.11 -7.38
CA LYS A 262 25.25 -1.78 -8.68
C LYS A 262 24.10 -1.27 -9.56
N THR A 263 24.16 -1.56 -10.84
CA THR A 263 23.04 -1.30 -11.76
C THR A 263 21.79 -2.03 -11.28
N ILE A 264 20.65 -1.33 -11.23
CA ILE A 264 19.35 -1.88 -10.86
C ILE A 264 18.49 -1.96 -12.11
N GLU A 265 18.02 -3.17 -12.43
CA GLU A 265 17.23 -3.40 -13.64
C GLU A 265 15.82 -2.83 -13.52
N ARG A 266 15.18 -3.03 -12.37
CA ARG A 266 13.85 -2.50 -12.08
C ARG A 266 13.85 -1.82 -10.72
N LEU A 267 13.86 -0.49 -10.74
CA LEU A 267 13.78 0.34 -9.54
C LEU A 267 12.36 0.85 -9.34
N GLY A 268 11.73 0.49 -8.24
CA GLY A 268 10.38 0.96 -7.90
C GLY A 268 10.41 2.09 -6.89
N ILE A 269 9.96 3.29 -7.30
CA ILE A 269 9.82 4.49 -6.47
C ILE A 269 8.36 4.64 -6.05
N GLY A 270 8.14 5.01 -4.78
CA GLY A 270 6.82 5.13 -4.19
C GLY A 270 6.03 3.81 -4.25
N PRO A 271 6.61 2.64 -3.89
CA PRO A 271 5.95 1.37 -4.10
C PRO A 271 4.80 1.20 -3.11
N LEU A 272 3.67 0.73 -3.65
CA LEU A 272 2.44 0.39 -2.96
C LEU A 272 2.25 -1.12 -2.99
N THR A 273 1.79 -1.70 -1.90
CA THR A 273 1.51 -3.13 -1.80
C THR A 273 0.11 -3.33 -1.25
N SER A 274 -0.71 -4.11 -1.95
CA SER A 274 -2.11 -4.32 -1.62
C SER A 274 -2.53 -5.78 -1.84
N MET A 275 -3.77 -6.09 -1.50
CA MET A 275 -4.37 -7.40 -1.68
C MET A 275 -5.63 -7.27 -2.55
N TYR A 276 -5.77 -8.19 -3.51
CA TYR A 276 -6.96 -8.39 -4.31
C TYR A 276 -7.16 -9.90 -4.51
N GLN A 277 -8.14 -10.48 -3.85
CA GLN A 277 -8.49 -11.89 -4.02
C GLN A 277 -9.54 -12.06 -5.11
N TYR A 278 -10.68 -11.41 -4.98
CA TYR A 278 -11.71 -11.31 -6.03
C TYR A 278 -12.65 -10.12 -5.76
N GLY A 279 -13.34 -9.70 -6.81
CA GLY A 279 -14.35 -8.66 -6.81
C GLY A 279 -15.36 -8.87 -7.92
N GLU A 280 -16.23 -7.89 -8.19
CA GLU A 280 -17.30 -7.99 -9.18
C GLU A 280 -16.81 -8.23 -10.63
N ASN A 281 -15.59 -7.78 -10.93
CA ASN A 281 -14.97 -7.91 -12.25
C ASN A 281 -14.18 -9.20 -12.45
N ASP A 282 -13.71 -9.84 -11.38
CA ASP A 282 -12.94 -11.09 -11.44
C ASP A 282 -13.33 -12.01 -10.28
N ARG A 283 -14.11 -13.02 -10.58
CA ARG A 283 -14.63 -14.00 -9.61
C ARG A 283 -13.97 -15.39 -9.77
N ARG A 284 -12.82 -15.46 -10.43
CA ARG A 284 -12.15 -16.73 -10.76
C ARG A 284 -11.91 -17.63 -9.54
N VAL A 285 -11.58 -17.03 -8.40
CA VAL A 285 -11.29 -17.76 -7.14
C VAL A 285 -12.30 -17.48 -6.03
N ALA A 286 -13.48 -16.93 -6.38
CA ALA A 286 -14.52 -16.66 -5.41
C ALA A 286 -15.04 -17.98 -4.78
N ASN A 287 -14.68 -18.20 -3.52
CA ASN A 287 -14.98 -19.42 -2.77
C ASN A 287 -15.41 -19.14 -1.31
N ASP A 288 -15.64 -17.87 -0.99
CA ASP A 288 -16.08 -17.40 0.32
C ASP A 288 -17.52 -16.85 0.21
N TRP A 289 -18.21 -16.72 1.35
CA TRP A 289 -19.57 -16.18 1.42
C TRP A 289 -19.63 -14.68 1.17
N ARG A 290 -18.53 -13.96 1.41
CA ARG A 290 -18.41 -12.52 1.13
C ARG A 290 -18.43 -12.29 -0.38
N PRO A 291 -19.16 -11.29 -0.89
CA PRO A 291 -19.21 -11.01 -2.33
C PRO A 291 -17.86 -10.60 -2.93
N GLU A 292 -17.09 -9.79 -2.19
CA GLU A 292 -15.78 -9.26 -2.61
C GLU A 292 -14.77 -9.28 -1.47
N ILE A 293 -13.50 -9.49 -1.79
CA ILE A 293 -12.38 -9.49 -0.84
C ILE A 293 -11.19 -8.78 -1.46
N HIS A 294 -10.95 -7.53 -1.09
CA HIS A 294 -9.80 -6.76 -1.54
C HIS A 294 -9.55 -5.50 -0.71
N ASP A 295 -8.26 -5.10 -0.58
CA ASP A 295 -7.84 -3.85 0.04
C ASP A 295 -7.89 -2.68 -0.92
N SER A 296 -7.82 -2.94 -2.21
CA SER A 296 -7.93 -1.97 -3.29
C SER A 296 -8.64 -2.60 -4.47
N ASP A 297 -9.52 -1.86 -5.12
CA ASP A 297 -10.27 -2.31 -6.28
C ASP A 297 -9.62 -1.93 -7.62
N GLY A 298 -8.72 -0.95 -7.63
CA GLY A 298 -8.07 -0.52 -8.87
C GLY A 298 -6.83 0.35 -8.69
N LEU A 299 -6.06 0.42 -9.79
CA LEU A 299 -4.96 1.36 -9.97
C LEU A 299 -5.50 2.59 -10.72
N ALA A 300 -5.41 3.76 -10.09
CA ALA A 300 -5.65 5.04 -10.74
C ALA A 300 -4.32 5.68 -11.16
N MET A 301 -4.29 6.32 -12.31
CA MET A 301 -3.13 7.05 -12.83
C MET A 301 -3.57 8.40 -13.39
N TRP A 302 -2.86 9.46 -13.02
CA TRP A 302 -2.98 10.77 -13.60
C TRP A 302 -1.70 11.08 -14.36
N THR A 303 -1.75 10.97 -15.68
CA THR A 303 -0.57 11.05 -16.55
C THR A 303 -0.02 12.47 -16.65
N GLY A 304 1.22 12.59 -17.08
CA GLY A 304 1.84 13.89 -17.39
C GLY A 304 1.09 14.67 -18.47
N SER A 305 0.46 13.98 -19.42
CA SER A 305 -0.39 14.59 -20.45
C SER A 305 -1.75 15.07 -19.94
N GLY A 306 -2.15 14.64 -18.73
CA GLY A 306 -3.43 15.02 -18.12
C GLY A 306 -4.54 13.98 -18.26
N GLU A 307 -4.29 12.86 -18.92
CA GLU A 307 -5.26 11.75 -18.98
C GLU A 307 -5.41 11.10 -17.61
N TRP A 308 -6.66 10.82 -17.21
CA TRP A 308 -6.98 9.99 -16.07
C TRP A 308 -7.29 8.57 -16.53
N ILE A 309 -6.68 7.60 -15.88
CA ILE A 309 -6.81 6.18 -16.21
C ILE A 309 -7.23 5.42 -14.95
N TRP A 310 -8.21 4.55 -15.11
CA TRP A 310 -8.64 3.58 -14.12
C TRP A 310 -8.39 2.15 -14.63
N ARG A 311 -7.64 1.37 -13.85
CA ARG A 311 -7.31 -0.02 -14.15
C ARG A 311 -7.80 -0.91 -12.99
N PRO A 312 -9.01 -1.50 -13.09
CA PRO A 312 -9.49 -2.46 -12.10
C PRO A 312 -8.47 -3.59 -11.89
N LEU A 313 -8.24 -3.98 -10.64
CA LEU A 313 -7.33 -5.07 -10.30
C LEU A 313 -7.94 -6.42 -10.66
N THR A 314 -7.07 -7.41 -10.82
CA THR A 314 -7.44 -8.80 -11.07
C THR A 314 -6.56 -9.74 -10.27
N ASN A 315 -7.04 -10.98 -10.06
CA ASN A 315 -6.25 -12.07 -9.51
C ASN A 315 -6.00 -13.11 -10.62
N PRO A 316 -4.95 -12.94 -11.43
CA PRO A 316 -4.70 -13.77 -12.60
C PRO A 316 -4.26 -15.20 -12.21
N ALA A 317 -4.41 -16.16 -13.13
CA ALA A 317 -3.92 -17.53 -12.92
C ALA A 317 -2.38 -17.62 -12.90
N ASN A 318 -1.70 -16.69 -13.58
CA ASN A 318 -0.25 -16.58 -13.64
C ASN A 318 0.15 -15.13 -13.33
N LEU A 319 1.36 -14.93 -12.80
CA LEU A 319 1.89 -13.59 -12.54
C LEU A 319 1.75 -12.71 -13.78
N ARG A 320 1.20 -11.52 -13.60
CA ARG A 320 1.11 -10.46 -14.60
C ARG A 320 1.96 -9.28 -14.23
N PHE A 321 2.56 -8.73 -15.25
CA PHE A 321 3.32 -7.49 -15.20
C PHE A 321 2.83 -6.57 -16.30
N ASN A 322 2.41 -5.36 -15.92
CA ASN A 322 2.00 -4.31 -16.83
C ASN A 322 2.82 -3.05 -16.57
N ALA A 323 3.21 -2.35 -17.64
CA ALA A 323 3.92 -1.08 -17.58
C ALA A 323 3.18 -0.04 -18.41
N TYR A 324 2.85 1.08 -17.78
CA TYR A 324 2.16 2.21 -18.38
C TYR A 324 3.16 3.35 -18.54
N ALA A 325 3.71 3.50 -19.76
CA ALA A 325 4.72 4.49 -20.06
C ALA A 325 4.16 5.92 -19.91
N ASP A 326 4.94 6.78 -19.28
CA ASP A 326 4.56 8.19 -19.06
C ASP A 326 5.81 9.07 -18.94
N ASN A 327 5.58 10.37 -18.97
CA ASN A 327 6.60 11.38 -18.75
C ASN A 327 6.09 12.42 -17.75
N ASN A 328 6.74 12.51 -16.60
CA ASN A 328 6.34 13.34 -15.48
C ASN A 328 4.90 13.04 -15.02
N PRO A 329 4.64 11.83 -14.46
CA PRO A 329 3.33 11.49 -13.94
C PRO A 329 2.90 12.51 -12.89
N ARG A 330 1.62 12.90 -12.91
CA ARG A 330 1.06 13.80 -11.90
C ARG A 330 0.66 13.06 -10.64
N GLY A 331 0.45 11.73 -10.75
CA GLY A 331 0.23 10.85 -9.62
C GLY A 331 -0.30 9.48 -10.03
N PHE A 332 -0.23 8.54 -9.09
CA PHE A 332 -0.83 7.21 -9.22
C PHE A 332 -1.18 6.67 -7.84
N GLY A 333 -2.07 5.69 -7.78
CA GLY A 333 -2.43 5.10 -6.50
C GLY A 333 -3.27 3.84 -6.63
N LEU A 334 -3.20 3.01 -5.59
CA LEU A 334 -4.09 1.88 -5.39
C LEU A 334 -5.27 2.36 -4.54
N LEU A 335 -6.47 2.31 -5.12
CA LEU A 335 -7.66 2.92 -4.52
C LEU A 335 -8.68 1.84 -4.16
N GLN A 336 -9.39 2.08 -3.04
CA GLN A 336 -10.61 1.40 -2.66
C GLN A 336 -11.76 2.37 -2.93
N ARG A 337 -12.31 2.36 -4.13
CA ARG A 337 -13.42 3.24 -4.56
C ARG A 337 -14.76 2.72 -4.09
N ASP A 338 -14.93 1.39 -4.12
CA ASP A 338 -16.11 0.74 -3.58
C ASP A 338 -16.06 0.75 -2.04
N ARG A 339 -17.09 1.38 -1.44
CA ARG A 339 -17.20 1.55 0.00
C ARG A 339 -18.60 1.15 0.51
N ASP A 340 -19.33 0.39 -0.31
CA ASP A 340 -20.60 -0.12 0.13
C ASP A 340 -20.41 -1.42 0.93
N PHE A 341 -20.79 -1.41 2.19
CA PHE A 341 -20.73 -2.60 3.05
C PHE A 341 -21.46 -3.80 2.42
N ALA A 342 -22.54 -3.56 1.65
CA ALA A 342 -23.30 -4.62 1.01
C ALA A 342 -22.46 -5.44 0.00
N HIS A 343 -21.43 -4.83 -0.58
CA HIS A 343 -20.54 -5.51 -1.52
C HIS A 343 -19.49 -6.39 -0.84
N TYR A 344 -19.18 -6.17 0.43
CA TYR A 344 -18.20 -6.96 1.20
C TYR A 344 -18.83 -7.89 2.23
N GLN A 345 -19.87 -7.42 2.93
CA GLN A 345 -20.53 -8.12 4.05
C GLN A 345 -19.57 -8.51 5.19
N ASP A 346 -18.40 -7.85 5.27
CA ASP A 346 -17.35 -8.19 6.23
C ASP A 346 -17.40 -7.27 7.45
N ASP A 347 -17.89 -7.79 8.56
CA ASP A 347 -17.99 -7.12 9.86
C ASP A 347 -16.78 -7.39 10.80
N GLY A 348 -15.77 -8.11 10.31
CA GLY A 348 -14.55 -8.45 11.04
C GLY A 348 -13.36 -7.58 10.66
N VAL A 349 -13.06 -7.46 9.36
CA VAL A 349 -11.88 -6.74 8.85
C VAL A 349 -12.20 -5.49 8.04
N PHE A 350 -13.49 -5.21 7.78
CA PHE A 350 -14.03 -3.95 7.26
C PHE A 350 -13.36 -3.44 5.98
N TYR A 351 -13.38 -4.24 4.91
CA TYR A 351 -12.83 -3.85 3.61
C TYR A 351 -13.41 -2.55 3.06
N ASP A 352 -14.69 -2.28 3.31
CA ASP A 352 -15.41 -1.04 2.94
C ASP A 352 -14.78 0.23 3.53
N ARG A 353 -14.01 0.12 4.63
CA ARG A 353 -13.39 1.24 5.37
C ARG A 353 -11.89 1.36 5.15
N ARG A 354 -11.26 0.43 4.40
CA ARG A 354 -9.82 0.47 4.18
C ARG A 354 -9.41 1.68 3.35
N PRO A 355 -8.29 2.36 3.68
CA PRO A 355 -7.89 3.56 2.97
C PRO A 355 -7.39 3.26 1.56
N SER A 356 -7.65 4.18 0.64
CA SER A 356 -6.89 4.32 -0.60
C SER A 356 -5.51 4.90 -0.30
N LEU A 357 -4.54 4.69 -1.20
CA LEU A 357 -3.23 5.32 -1.12
C LEU A 357 -2.85 5.93 -2.46
N TRP A 358 -2.57 7.23 -2.46
CA TRP A 358 -2.15 8.00 -3.62
C TRP A 358 -0.73 8.52 -3.46
N VAL A 359 0.07 8.40 -4.51
CA VAL A 359 1.43 8.95 -4.64
C VAL A 359 1.37 10.18 -5.52
N GLU A 360 1.75 11.33 -4.98
CA GLU A 360 1.84 12.60 -5.68
C GLU A 360 3.31 13.04 -5.77
N PRO A 361 3.95 13.01 -6.95
CA PRO A 361 5.29 13.54 -7.13
C PRO A 361 5.37 15.03 -6.80
N LYS A 362 6.38 15.45 -6.03
CA LYS A 362 6.63 16.87 -5.71
C LYS A 362 7.37 17.62 -6.83
N SER A 363 7.98 16.89 -7.75
CA SER A 363 8.73 17.41 -8.89
C SER A 363 8.58 16.48 -10.08
N GLY A 364 9.02 16.89 -11.27
CA GLY A 364 9.04 16.01 -12.43
C GLY A 364 9.96 14.81 -12.21
N TRP A 365 9.43 13.61 -12.45
CA TRP A 365 10.18 12.34 -12.35
C TRP A 365 10.76 11.88 -13.68
N GLY A 366 10.58 12.67 -14.76
CA GLY A 366 11.08 12.36 -16.10
C GLY A 366 10.28 11.25 -16.77
N LYS A 367 10.95 10.59 -17.73
CA LYS A 367 10.40 9.44 -18.45
C LYS A 367 10.49 8.17 -17.62
N GLY A 368 9.49 7.31 -17.77
CA GLY A 368 9.42 6.04 -17.07
C GLY A 368 8.07 5.36 -17.29
N SER A 369 7.66 4.56 -16.31
CA SER A 369 6.35 3.90 -16.34
C SER A 369 5.80 3.67 -14.94
N VAL A 370 4.50 3.80 -14.76
CA VAL A 370 3.80 3.18 -13.64
C VAL A 370 3.72 1.70 -13.94
N GLN A 371 4.21 0.88 -13.02
CA GLN A 371 4.22 -0.58 -13.17
C GLN A 371 3.27 -1.22 -12.18
N LEU A 372 2.54 -2.23 -12.65
CA LEU A 372 1.59 -3.03 -11.87
C LEU A 372 1.98 -4.50 -11.95
N VAL A 373 2.16 -5.12 -10.80
CA VAL A 373 2.40 -6.56 -10.65
C VAL A 373 1.20 -7.17 -9.94
N GLU A 374 0.56 -8.14 -10.59
CA GLU A 374 -0.55 -8.92 -10.05
C GLU A 374 -0.09 -10.38 -9.93
N ILE A 375 -0.08 -10.90 -8.70
CA ILE A 375 0.42 -12.24 -8.36
C ILE A 375 -0.77 -13.13 -8.03
N PRO A 376 -0.84 -14.38 -8.52
CA PRO A 376 -1.90 -15.30 -8.12
C PRO A 376 -1.96 -15.49 -6.61
N THR A 377 -3.16 -15.40 -6.03
CA THR A 377 -3.41 -15.76 -4.64
C THR A 377 -4.66 -16.61 -4.51
N ALA A 378 -4.68 -17.47 -3.48
CA ALA A 378 -5.84 -18.28 -3.12
C ALA A 378 -6.56 -17.75 -1.87
N ASP A 379 -5.93 -16.84 -1.14
CA ASP A 379 -6.47 -16.33 0.13
C ASP A 379 -6.12 -14.83 0.35
N GLU A 380 -6.82 -14.21 1.28
CA GLU A 380 -6.70 -12.79 1.63
C GLU A 380 -5.45 -12.43 2.45
N THR A 381 -4.71 -13.42 2.94
CA THR A 381 -3.54 -13.17 3.79
C THR A 381 -2.27 -12.86 3.01
N PHE A 382 -2.36 -12.81 1.69
CA PHE A 382 -1.23 -12.59 0.80
C PHE A 382 -1.39 -11.30 0.00
N ASP A 383 -0.55 -10.30 0.30
CA ASP A 383 -0.47 -9.06 -0.48
C ASP A 383 0.04 -9.37 -1.89
N ASN A 384 -0.87 -9.53 -2.83
CA ASN A 384 -0.58 -10.02 -4.18
C ASN A 384 -0.48 -8.91 -5.23
N ILE A 385 -0.66 -7.65 -4.85
CA ILE A 385 -0.64 -6.49 -5.74
C ILE A 385 0.53 -5.59 -5.38
N VAL A 386 1.32 -5.17 -6.38
CA VAL A 386 2.36 -4.15 -6.20
C VAL A 386 2.29 -3.14 -7.33
N ALA A 387 2.29 -1.86 -7.00
CA ALA A 387 2.37 -0.76 -7.98
C ALA A 387 3.48 0.21 -7.59
N PHE A 388 4.20 0.74 -8.58
CA PHE A 388 5.31 1.68 -8.36
C PHE A 388 5.66 2.44 -9.65
N TRP A 389 6.38 3.54 -9.51
CA TRP A 389 7.04 4.21 -10.62
C TRP A 389 8.41 3.59 -10.90
N ASN A 390 8.68 3.26 -12.16
CA ASN A 390 10.01 2.82 -12.61
C ASN A 390 10.57 3.84 -13.61
N PRO A 391 11.68 4.55 -13.26
CA PRO A 391 12.36 5.43 -14.20
C PRO A 391 12.87 4.68 -15.44
N GLU A 392 12.82 5.32 -16.61
CA GLU A 392 13.35 4.75 -17.85
C GLU A 392 14.86 4.52 -17.78
N GLU A 393 15.57 5.48 -17.17
CA GLU A 393 17.00 5.40 -16.98
C GLU A 393 17.33 4.46 -15.80
N LYS A 394 18.17 3.44 -16.06
CA LYS A 394 18.59 2.48 -15.05
C LYS A 394 19.64 3.10 -14.14
N PRO A 395 19.45 3.03 -12.81
CA PRO A 395 20.43 3.50 -11.84
C PRO A 395 21.78 2.83 -11.99
N GLN A 396 22.84 3.64 -11.92
CA GLN A 396 24.22 3.19 -12.02
C GLN A 396 24.98 3.43 -10.72
N PRO A 397 26.00 2.62 -10.39
CA PRO A 397 26.87 2.84 -9.23
C PRO A 397 27.46 4.26 -9.23
N GLY A 398 27.50 4.87 -8.04
CA GLY A 398 28.05 6.20 -7.82
C GLY A 398 27.11 7.37 -8.13
N GLN A 399 25.94 7.11 -8.69
CA GLN A 399 24.90 8.14 -8.85
C GLN A 399 24.27 8.50 -7.50
N GLU A 400 23.77 9.72 -7.41
CA GLU A 400 22.83 10.17 -6.38
C GLU A 400 21.48 10.39 -7.05
N LEU A 401 20.46 9.65 -6.61
CA LEU A 401 19.11 9.76 -7.15
C LEU A 401 18.23 10.41 -6.08
N LEU A 402 17.60 11.52 -6.44
CA LEU A 402 16.74 12.28 -5.53
C LEU A 402 15.29 12.20 -6.00
N PHE A 403 14.40 11.78 -5.09
CA PHE A 403 12.96 11.77 -5.32
C PHE A 403 12.24 12.45 -4.17
N GLY A 404 11.17 13.18 -4.49
CA GLY A 404 10.27 13.74 -3.53
C GLY A 404 8.83 13.43 -3.93
N TYR A 405 8.02 12.98 -2.98
CA TYR A 405 6.60 12.71 -3.22
C TYR A 405 5.79 12.85 -1.94
N ARG A 406 4.49 13.01 -2.10
CA ARG A 406 3.52 12.98 -1.00
C ARG A 406 2.64 11.76 -1.13
N LEU A 407 2.45 11.07 -0.03
CA LEU A 407 1.53 9.96 0.13
C LEU A 407 0.27 10.46 0.84
N HIS A 408 -0.90 10.00 0.36
CA HIS A 408 -2.19 10.34 0.95
C HIS A 408 -2.95 9.06 1.27
N TRP A 409 -3.12 8.75 2.58
CA TRP A 409 -3.96 7.64 3.05
C TRP A 409 -5.32 8.16 3.47
N GLY A 410 -6.38 7.70 2.83
CA GLY A 410 -7.73 8.09 3.21
C GLY A 410 -8.80 7.53 2.30
N ALA A 411 -10.05 7.75 2.68
CA ALA A 411 -11.20 7.35 1.88
C ALA A 411 -11.34 8.16 0.60
N LYS A 412 -10.85 9.41 0.62
CA LYS A 412 -10.95 10.34 -0.52
C LYS A 412 -9.57 10.72 -1.02
N MET A 413 -9.46 10.81 -2.34
CA MET A 413 -8.26 11.28 -3.02
C MET A 413 -8.09 12.79 -2.85
N PRO A 414 -6.84 13.30 -2.82
CA PRO A 414 -6.58 14.75 -2.76
C PRO A 414 -6.99 15.47 -4.04
N VAL A 415 -6.99 14.76 -5.16
CA VAL A 415 -7.35 15.25 -6.49
C VAL A 415 -8.28 14.24 -7.15
N THR A 416 -9.35 14.70 -7.77
CA THR A 416 -10.31 13.88 -8.52
C THR A 416 -10.40 14.41 -9.95
N PRO A 417 -10.63 13.54 -10.95
CA PRO A 417 -10.93 14.00 -12.29
C PRO A 417 -12.17 14.89 -12.33
N ASN A 418 -12.15 15.90 -13.19
CA ASN A 418 -13.37 16.67 -13.52
C ASN A 418 -14.32 15.89 -14.43
N LEU A 419 -13.85 14.75 -14.95
CA LEU A 419 -14.60 13.82 -15.79
C LEU A 419 -15.33 12.79 -14.94
N ALA A 420 -16.29 12.10 -15.54
CA ALA A 420 -16.92 10.95 -14.89
C ALA A 420 -15.91 9.84 -14.60
N THR A 421 -16.08 9.18 -13.48
CA THR A 421 -15.21 8.09 -13.03
C THR A 421 -15.91 6.75 -13.13
N VAL A 422 -15.14 5.70 -13.34
CA VAL A 422 -15.61 4.31 -13.24
C VAL A 422 -15.94 4.01 -11.78
N ILE A 423 -17.15 3.57 -11.53
CA ILE A 423 -17.61 3.18 -10.19
C ILE A 423 -17.83 1.68 -10.06
N ALA A 424 -17.94 0.96 -11.20
CA ALA A 424 -18.13 -0.49 -11.20
C ALA A 424 -17.68 -1.10 -12.54
N THR A 425 -17.15 -2.31 -12.49
CA THR A 425 -16.83 -3.13 -13.66
C THR A 425 -17.34 -4.54 -13.45
N ARG A 426 -18.32 -4.96 -14.26
CA ARG A 426 -18.91 -6.30 -14.18
C ARG A 426 -18.65 -7.06 -15.45
N THR A 427 -18.38 -8.36 -15.33
CA THR A 427 -18.07 -9.21 -16.48
C THR A 427 -18.87 -10.51 -16.42
N GLY A 428 -19.10 -11.12 -17.59
CA GLY A 428 -19.81 -12.38 -17.69
C GLY A 428 -19.97 -12.87 -19.13
N ILE A 429 -20.67 -13.99 -19.30
CA ILE A 429 -20.95 -14.54 -20.63
C ILE A 429 -21.83 -13.57 -21.42
N GLY A 430 -21.42 -13.26 -22.66
CA GLY A 430 -22.12 -12.38 -23.58
C GLY A 430 -23.35 -13.01 -24.23
N GLY A 431 -23.93 -12.30 -25.19
CA GLY A 431 -25.08 -12.73 -25.99
C GLY A 431 -26.35 -11.92 -25.71
N VAL A 432 -27.39 -12.12 -26.50
CA VAL A 432 -28.67 -11.42 -26.40
C VAL A 432 -29.63 -12.23 -25.54
N ILE A 433 -30.23 -11.61 -24.53
CA ILE A 433 -31.21 -12.25 -23.65
C ILE A 433 -32.39 -12.76 -24.47
N GLY A 434 -32.79 -14.01 -24.25
CA GLY A 434 -33.89 -14.67 -24.96
C GLY A 434 -33.49 -15.28 -26.32
N GLN A 435 -32.26 -15.12 -26.76
CA GLN A 435 -31.74 -15.77 -27.98
C GLN A 435 -30.75 -16.90 -27.62
N LYS A 436 -30.77 -17.96 -28.42
CA LYS A 436 -29.80 -19.06 -28.28
C LYS A 436 -28.41 -18.53 -28.64
N ARG A 437 -27.42 -18.75 -27.76
CA ARG A 437 -26.01 -18.45 -28.06
C ARG A 437 -25.52 -19.46 -29.12
N THR A 438 -24.82 -18.95 -30.11
CA THR A 438 -24.21 -19.73 -31.20
C THR A 438 -22.70 -19.71 -31.22
N TYR A 439 -22.10 -18.85 -30.41
CA TYR A 439 -20.65 -18.70 -30.21
C TYR A 439 -20.37 -18.13 -28.84
N PHE A 440 -19.13 -18.28 -28.39
CA PHE A 440 -18.64 -17.67 -27.14
C PHE A 440 -18.31 -16.21 -27.34
N SER A 441 -18.83 -15.36 -26.46
CA SER A 441 -18.41 -13.97 -26.26
C SER A 441 -18.41 -13.64 -24.77
N TRP A 442 -17.61 -12.65 -24.38
CA TRP A 442 -17.54 -12.19 -22.99
C TRP A 442 -18.04 -10.77 -22.89
N ARG A 443 -18.97 -10.53 -21.99
CA ARG A 443 -19.60 -9.23 -21.76
C ARG A 443 -18.85 -8.44 -20.71
N PHE A 444 -18.70 -7.15 -20.99
CA PHE A 444 -18.23 -6.14 -20.05
C PHE A 444 -19.32 -5.09 -19.86
N ALA A 445 -19.62 -4.76 -18.59
CA ALA A 445 -20.54 -3.72 -18.21
C ALA A 445 -19.80 -2.77 -17.25
N ILE A 446 -19.52 -1.56 -17.71
CA ILE A 446 -18.76 -0.56 -16.98
C ILE A 446 -19.67 0.61 -16.64
N ASP A 447 -19.77 0.93 -15.36
CA ASP A 447 -20.57 2.01 -14.83
C ASP A 447 -19.73 3.25 -14.58
N PHE A 448 -20.17 4.38 -15.12
CA PHE A 448 -19.54 5.68 -14.98
C PHE A 448 -20.48 6.65 -14.28
N ALA A 449 -19.96 7.41 -13.31
CA ALA A 449 -20.74 8.44 -12.61
C ALA A 449 -19.89 9.71 -12.37
N GLY A 450 -20.58 10.81 -12.09
CA GLY A 450 -19.93 12.11 -11.86
C GLY A 450 -19.62 12.88 -13.15
N GLY A 451 -18.74 13.87 -13.06
CA GLY A 451 -18.48 14.80 -14.16
C GLY A 451 -19.77 15.43 -14.66
N ASP A 452 -19.85 15.63 -15.98
CA ASP A 452 -21.01 16.23 -16.62
C ASP A 452 -22.14 15.23 -16.96
N LEU A 453 -21.96 13.92 -16.66
CA LEU A 453 -22.93 12.88 -17.08
C LEU A 453 -24.36 13.13 -16.57
N ALA A 454 -24.50 13.58 -15.32
CA ALA A 454 -25.80 13.88 -14.72
C ALA A 454 -26.47 15.14 -15.30
N LEU A 455 -25.70 15.98 -15.99
CA LEU A 455 -26.16 17.26 -16.55
C LEU A 455 -26.54 17.15 -18.04
N LEU A 456 -26.26 16.00 -18.66
CA LEU A 456 -26.51 15.81 -20.09
C LEU A 456 -27.99 15.85 -20.41
N GLY A 457 -28.36 16.65 -21.41
CA GLY A 457 -29.72 16.70 -21.93
C GLY A 457 -30.11 15.40 -22.64
N LYS A 458 -31.39 15.04 -22.64
CA LYS A 458 -31.94 13.80 -23.23
C LYS A 458 -31.60 13.59 -24.74
N LYS A 459 -31.18 14.64 -25.44
CA LYS A 459 -30.81 14.59 -26.88
C LYS A 459 -29.32 14.36 -27.11
N VAL A 460 -28.49 14.42 -26.04
CA VAL A 460 -27.06 14.23 -26.16
C VAL A 460 -26.78 12.74 -26.38
N VAL A 461 -26.02 12.45 -27.42
CA VAL A 461 -25.63 11.08 -27.75
C VAL A 461 -24.27 10.78 -27.12
N VAL A 462 -24.25 9.94 -26.11
CA VAL A 462 -23.03 9.43 -25.49
C VAL A 462 -22.59 8.16 -26.20
N LYS A 463 -21.33 8.11 -26.61
CA LYS A 463 -20.74 6.97 -27.32
C LYS A 463 -19.62 6.35 -26.49
N PRO A 464 -19.55 5.00 -26.40
CA PRO A 464 -18.40 4.33 -25.85
C PRO A 464 -17.34 4.21 -26.98
N VAL A 465 -16.14 4.73 -26.73
CA VAL A 465 -14.99 4.53 -27.60
C VAL A 465 -14.20 3.34 -27.07
N ILE A 466 -14.19 2.25 -27.82
CA ILE A 466 -13.64 0.97 -27.37
C ILE A 466 -12.52 0.52 -28.31
N SER A 467 -11.42 0.06 -27.74
CA SER A 467 -10.35 -0.62 -28.48
C SER A 467 -9.93 -1.90 -27.77
N THR A 468 -9.50 -2.89 -28.56
CA THR A 468 -9.05 -4.20 -28.09
C THR A 468 -7.78 -4.62 -28.82
N SER A 469 -6.88 -5.33 -28.12
CA SER A 469 -5.67 -5.88 -28.74
C SER A 469 -5.95 -7.10 -29.62
N HIS A 470 -7.02 -7.86 -29.31
CA HIS A 470 -7.43 -9.07 -30.06
C HIS A 470 -8.94 -9.20 -30.03
N GLY A 471 -9.49 -9.81 -31.08
CA GLY A 471 -10.93 -10.09 -31.19
C GLY A 471 -11.74 -8.93 -31.74
N THR A 472 -13.05 -9.08 -31.71
CA THR A 472 -14.05 -8.13 -32.23
C THR A 472 -14.98 -7.69 -31.13
N VAL A 473 -15.27 -6.40 -31.08
CA VAL A 473 -16.24 -5.79 -30.17
C VAL A 473 -17.62 -5.81 -30.82
N GLU A 474 -18.60 -6.38 -30.11
CA GLU A 474 -19.98 -6.54 -30.59
C GLU A 474 -20.96 -6.00 -29.53
N ILE A 475 -22.21 -5.78 -29.92
CA ILE A 475 -23.32 -5.42 -29.02
C ILE A 475 -22.96 -4.24 -28.09
N THR A 476 -22.48 -3.14 -28.70
CA THR A 476 -22.06 -1.96 -27.97
C THR A 476 -23.23 -1.05 -27.58
N SER A 477 -23.19 -0.51 -26.39
CA SER A 477 -24.12 0.55 -25.96
C SER A 477 -23.52 1.43 -24.88
N ALA A 478 -23.93 2.70 -24.82
CA ALA A 478 -23.81 3.55 -23.64
C ALA A 478 -25.20 4.11 -23.33
N ARG A 479 -25.72 3.81 -22.16
CA ARG A 479 -27.08 4.15 -21.78
C ARG A 479 -27.11 4.85 -20.43
N PRO A 480 -27.98 5.87 -20.25
CA PRO A 480 -28.24 6.43 -18.94
C PRO A 480 -28.62 5.34 -17.94
N LEU A 481 -28.15 5.45 -16.72
CA LEU A 481 -28.46 4.58 -15.59
C LEU A 481 -28.84 5.45 -14.38
N ASP A 482 -30.14 5.65 -14.20
CA ASP A 482 -30.69 6.57 -13.19
C ASP A 482 -30.26 6.18 -11.77
N ALA A 483 -30.12 4.87 -11.50
CA ALA A 483 -29.74 4.36 -10.19
C ALA A 483 -28.38 4.91 -9.67
N ILE A 484 -27.50 5.30 -10.58
CA ILE A 484 -26.17 5.86 -10.25
C ILE A 484 -26.00 7.30 -10.70
N GLN A 485 -27.06 7.92 -11.26
CA GLN A 485 -26.99 9.24 -11.90
C GLN A 485 -25.85 9.34 -12.91
N GLY A 486 -25.68 8.32 -13.73
CA GLY A 486 -24.56 8.15 -14.64
C GLY A 486 -24.92 7.33 -15.87
N TYR A 487 -23.95 6.64 -16.43
CA TYR A 487 -24.08 5.84 -17.63
C TYR A 487 -23.46 4.45 -17.46
N ARG A 488 -24.10 3.44 -18.06
CA ARG A 488 -23.52 2.10 -18.26
C ARG A 488 -23.06 1.95 -19.70
N ALA A 489 -21.75 1.78 -19.89
CA ALA A 489 -21.18 1.28 -21.13
C ALA A 489 -21.20 -0.24 -21.10
N MET A 490 -21.60 -0.87 -22.21
CA MET A 490 -21.66 -2.32 -22.29
C MET A 490 -21.23 -2.77 -23.69
N PHE A 491 -20.42 -3.83 -23.74
CA PHE A 491 -20.04 -4.48 -24.98
C PHE A 491 -19.76 -5.95 -24.78
N ASP A 492 -19.85 -6.73 -25.86
CA ASP A 492 -19.41 -8.13 -25.90
C ASP A 492 -18.11 -8.21 -26.70
N LEU A 493 -17.16 -8.98 -26.19
CA LEU A 493 -15.90 -9.27 -26.85
C LEU A 493 -15.91 -10.72 -27.35
N LYS A 494 -15.79 -10.88 -28.66
CA LYS A 494 -15.60 -12.18 -29.31
C LYS A 494 -14.14 -12.34 -29.68
N VAL A 495 -13.47 -13.35 -29.15
CA VAL A 495 -12.06 -13.65 -29.44
C VAL A 495 -11.94 -14.99 -30.17
N PRO A 496 -11.04 -15.10 -31.16
CA PRO A 496 -10.72 -16.37 -31.82
C PRO A 496 -10.26 -17.43 -30.81
N ASP A 497 -10.49 -18.71 -31.13
CA ASP A 497 -10.19 -19.81 -30.22
C ASP A 497 -8.70 -20.06 -30.00
N ASP A 498 -7.85 -19.59 -30.90
CA ASP A 498 -6.39 -19.64 -30.80
C ASP A 498 -5.80 -18.55 -29.86
N VAL A 499 -6.55 -17.51 -29.54
CA VAL A 499 -6.13 -16.50 -28.56
C VAL A 499 -6.20 -17.08 -27.16
N LYS A 500 -5.05 -17.43 -26.58
CA LYS A 500 -4.91 -17.97 -25.20
C LYS A 500 -4.34 -16.96 -24.21
N GLY A 501 -3.64 -15.95 -24.72
CA GLY A 501 -3.03 -14.88 -23.92
C GLY A 501 -4.03 -13.82 -23.46
N PRO A 502 -3.57 -12.89 -22.60
CA PRO A 502 -4.40 -11.79 -22.15
C PRO A 502 -4.73 -10.81 -23.29
N VAL A 503 -5.96 -10.29 -23.27
CA VAL A 503 -6.47 -9.29 -24.19
C VAL A 503 -6.55 -7.95 -23.46
N ASN A 504 -5.91 -6.92 -24.00
CA ASN A 504 -5.95 -5.57 -23.48
C ASN A 504 -7.17 -4.83 -24.05
N LEU A 505 -7.92 -4.18 -23.18
CA LEU A 505 -9.11 -3.42 -23.49
C LEU A 505 -8.95 -1.99 -23.00
N ARG A 506 -9.46 -1.03 -23.79
CA ARG A 506 -9.55 0.38 -23.43
C ARG A 506 -10.93 0.90 -23.78
N LEU A 507 -11.54 1.66 -22.87
CA LEU A 507 -12.83 2.29 -23.07
C LEU A 507 -12.88 3.66 -22.38
N TYR A 508 -13.52 4.63 -23.04
CA TYR A 508 -13.97 5.87 -22.42
C TYR A 508 -15.28 6.33 -23.08
N LEU A 509 -16.00 7.20 -22.40
CA LEU A 509 -17.21 7.83 -22.93
C LEU A 509 -16.88 9.16 -23.59
N GLU A 510 -17.55 9.44 -24.71
CA GLU A 510 -17.45 10.73 -25.41
C GLU A 510 -18.79 11.24 -25.91
N THR A 511 -18.86 12.53 -26.18
CA THR A 511 -19.89 13.18 -27.00
C THR A 511 -19.22 14.17 -27.94
N ASP A 512 -19.58 14.13 -29.22
CA ASP A 512 -19.04 15.03 -30.26
C ASP A 512 -17.48 15.15 -30.26
N GLY A 513 -16.81 14.01 -29.98
CA GLY A 513 -15.35 13.92 -29.93
C GLY A 513 -14.71 14.48 -28.64
N GLN A 514 -15.52 14.91 -27.67
CA GLN A 514 -15.02 15.36 -26.37
C GLN A 514 -15.17 14.25 -25.32
N PRO A 515 -14.10 13.91 -24.57
CA PRO A 515 -14.17 12.89 -23.53
C PRO A 515 -15.06 13.35 -22.38
N LEU A 516 -15.96 12.48 -21.93
CA LEU A 516 -16.86 12.66 -20.78
C LEU A 516 -16.39 11.90 -19.55
N SER A 517 -15.50 10.92 -19.73
CA SER A 517 -15.04 10.05 -18.63
C SER A 517 -13.53 9.89 -18.60
N GLU A 518 -13.01 9.43 -17.46
CA GLU A 518 -11.68 8.85 -17.42
C GLU A 518 -11.60 7.63 -18.35
N THR A 519 -10.39 7.20 -18.67
CA THR A 519 -10.12 6.00 -19.46
C THR A 519 -10.13 4.76 -18.57
N TRP A 520 -11.01 3.82 -18.88
CA TRP A 520 -10.99 2.48 -18.31
C TRP A 520 -10.02 1.59 -19.10
N LEU A 521 -9.04 0.98 -18.43
CA LEU A 521 -8.16 -0.05 -18.98
C LEU A 521 -8.46 -1.38 -18.31
N TYR A 522 -8.43 -2.46 -19.06
CA TYR A 522 -8.62 -3.79 -18.50
C TYR A 522 -7.77 -4.81 -19.25
N GLN A 523 -7.27 -5.80 -18.53
CA GLN A 523 -6.56 -6.93 -19.11
C GLN A 523 -7.31 -8.21 -18.79
N TRP A 524 -8.04 -8.71 -19.75
CA TRP A 524 -8.86 -9.90 -19.63
C TRP A 524 -8.15 -11.14 -20.16
N SER A 525 -8.25 -12.28 -19.45
CA SER A 525 -7.83 -13.58 -19.97
C SER A 525 -9.04 -14.38 -20.38
N PRO A 526 -9.10 -14.86 -21.61
CA PRO A 526 -10.13 -15.80 -22.03
C PRO A 526 -10.11 -17.04 -21.12
N PRO A 527 -11.26 -17.53 -20.65
CA PRO A 527 -11.31 -18.77 -19.90
C PRO A 527 -10.89 -19.97 -20.78
N ALA A 528 -10.33 -21.01 -20.14
CA ALA A 528 -9.95 -22.23 -20.84
C ALA A 528 -11.18 -22.96 -21.40
N ASP A 529 -12.26 -23.00 -20.60
CA ASP A 529 -13.57 -23.48 -21.06
C ASP A 529 -14.38 -22.31 -21.61
N ARG A 530 -14.71 -22.37 -22.89
CA ARG A 530 -15.52 -21.40 -23.63
C ARG A 530 -16.89 -21.96 -24.00
N SER A 531 -17.37 -22.92 -23.23
CA SER A 531 -18.74 -23.43 -23.38
C SER A 531 -19.73 -22.29 -23.10
N PHE A 532 -20.79 -22.24 -23.89
CA PHE A 532 -21.83 -21.21 -23.78
C PHE A 532 -23.23 -21.81 -23.67
N GLY A 533 -23.28 -22.99 -23.10
CA GLY A 533 -24.39 -23.82 -22.60
C GLY A 533 -25.72 -23.70 -23.28
#